data_80958283aabdd91e88232a22f151e1cc
#
_entry.id   80958283aabdd91e88232a22f151e1cc
#
_cell.length_a   1.000
_cell.length_b   1.000
_cell.length_c   1.000
_cell.angle_alpha   90.00
_cell.angle_beta   90.00
_cell.angle_gamma   90.00
#
_symmetry.space_group_name_H-M   'P 1'
#
loop_
_entity.id
_entity.type
_entity.pdbx_description
1 polymer ?
#
loop_
_entity_poly.entity_id
_entity_poly.type
_entity_poly.pdbx_seq_one_letter_code
_entity_poly.pdbx_strand_id
1 'polypeptide(L)' 'MLDKLKDLDLRYEDLESQLGDPRVYGDAEKLRQVNRELKELLPVVETYRAYQAADSRRREAEELLHDQEMKEM' A
#
# COMPACT_ATOMS: atom_id res chain seq x y z
N MET A 1 -8.28 1.22 13.78
CA MET A 1 -7.16 2.05 13.30
C MET A 1 -6.51 1.51 12.03
N LEU A 2 -6.16 0.22 11.99
CA LEU A 2 -5.58 -0.40 10.79
C LEU A 2 -6.54 -0.40 9.61
N ASP A 3 -7.85 -0.49 9.87
CA ASP A 3 -8.87 -0.48 8.82
C ASP A 3 -8.90 0.84 8.03
N LYS A 4 -8.70 1.97 8.71
CA LYS A 4 -8.64 3.27 8.04
C LYS A 4 -7.41 3.40 7.15
N LEU A 5 -6.27 2.89 7.59
CA LEU A 5 -5.05 2.91 6.81
C LEU A 5 -5.17 2.01 5.58
N LYS A 6 -5.82 0.86 5.74
CA LYS A 6 -6.10 -0.04 4.63
C LYS A 6 -7.01 0.63 3.60
N ASP A 7 -8.05 1.34 4.06
CA ASP A 7 -8.96 2.07 3.18
C ASP A 7 -8.23 3.15 2.40
N LEU A 8 -7.30 3.86 3.04
CA LEU A 8 -6.49 4.88 2.38
C LEU A 8 -5.56 4.27 1.33
N ASP A 9 -4.99 3.09 1.60
CA ASP A 9 -4.15 2.37 0.65
C ASP A 9 -4.98 1.94 -0.57
N LEU A 10 -6.18 1.41 -0.35
CA LEU A 10 -7.10 1.05 -1.43
C LEU A 10 -7.49 2.27 -2.25
N ARG A 11 -7.74 3.39 -1.59
CA ARG A 11 -8.06 4.64 -2.27
C ARG A 11 -6.90 5.11 -3.13
N TYR A 12 -5.67 4.98 -2.62
CA TYR A 12 -4.46 5.33 -3.37
C TYR A 12 -4.32 4.47 -4.62
N GLU A 13 -4.53 3.16 -4.51
CA GLU A 13 -4.49 2.25 -5.65
C GLU A 13 -5.56 2.60 -6.70
N ASP A 14 -6.76 2.93 -6.24
CA ASP A 14 -7.84 3.36 -7.14
C ASP A 14 -7.47 4.64 -7.89
N LEU A 15 -6.88 5.61 -7.21
CA LEU A 15 -6.42 6.85 -7.84
C LEU A 15 -5.30 6.60 -8.85
N GLU A 16 -4.36 5.70 -8.55
CA GLU A 16 -3.33 5.30 -9.50
C GLU A 16 -3.93 4.67 -10.74
N SER A 17 -4.94 3.83 -10.57
CA SER A 17 -5.67 3.20 -11.66
C SER A 17 -6.37 4.26 -12.53
N GLN A 18 -6.93 5.31 -11.91
CA GLN A 18 -7.57 6.39 -12.65
C GLN A 18 -6.61 7.16 -13.55
N LEU A 19 -5.33 7.22 -13.20
CA LEU A 19 -4.33 7.88 -14.04
C LEU A 19 -4.16 7.19 -15.41
N GLY A 20 -4.50 5.91 -15.50
CA GLY A 20 -4.50 5.17 -16.76
C GLY A 20 -5.80 5.28 -17.55
N ASP A 21 -6.82 5.93 -17.01
CA ASP A 21 -8.12 6.10 -17.66
C ASP A 21 -8.09 7.32 -18.59
N PRO A 22 -8.41 7.16 -19.90
CA PRO A 22 -8.45 8.28 -20.84
C PRO A 22 -9.38 9.42 -20.41
N ARG A 23 -10.43 9.10 -19.66
CA ARG A 23 -11.36 10.11 -19.16
C ARG A 23 -10.72 11.03 -18.13
N VAL A 24 -9.72 10.52 -17.42
CA VAL A 24 -8.99 11.28 -16.39
C VAL A 24 -7.83 12.03 -17.02
N TYR A 25 -6.93 11.33 -17.72
CA TYR A 25 -5.75 12.01 -18.28
C TYR A 25 -6.07 12.90 -19.47
N GLY A 26 -7.24 12.70 -20.09
CA GLY A 26 -7.74 13.59 -21.14
C GLY A 26 -8.39 14.86 -20.61
N ASP A 27 -8.62 14.97 -19.29
CA ASP A 27 -9.22 16.12 -18.61
C ASP A 27 -8.21 16.70 -17.62
N ALA A 28 -7.70 17.89 -17.92
CA ALA A 28 -6.65 18.53 -17.11
C ALA A 28 -7.08 18.75 -15.65
N GLU A 29 -8.35 19.09 -15.41
CA GLU A 29 -8.86 19.30 -14.05
C GLU A 29 -8.92 17.99 -13.24
N LYS A 30 -9.43 16.94 -13.87
CA LYS A 30 -9.51 15.63 -13.21
C LYS A 30 -8.12 15.09 -12.92
N LEU A 31 -7.21 15.23 -13.86
CA LEU A 31 -5.83 14.80 -13.70
C LEU A 31 -5.17 15.55 -12.54
N ARG A 32 -5.41 16.85 -12.43
CA ARG A 32 -4.87 17.68 -11.35
C ARG A 32 -5.42 17.24 -9.99
N GLN A 33 -6.71 16.98 -9.91
CA GLN A 33 -7.35 16.50 -8.68
C GLN A 33 -6.82 15.16 -8.23
N VAL A 34 -6.69 14.21 -9.16
CA VAL A 34 -6.17 12.88 -8.86
C VAL A 34 -4.73 12.97 -8.38
N ASN A 35 -3.88 13.73 -9.06
CA ASN A 35 -2.49 13.92 -8.67
C ASN A 35 -2.37 14.57 -7.30
N ARG A 36 -3.23 15.53 -7.00
CA ARG A 36 -3.26 16.20 -5.71
C ARG A 36 -3.59 15.22 -4.58
N GLU A 37 -4.64 14.41 -4.77
CA GLU A 37 -5.01 13.40 -3.76
C GLU A 37 -3.92 12.35 -3.57
N LEU A 38 -3.30 11.89 -4.66
CA LEU A 38 -2.18 10.96 -4.59
C LEU A 38 -1.03 11.55 -3.76
N LYS A 39 -0.71 12.80 -3.98
CA LYS A 39 0.35 13.48 -3.26
C LYS A 39 0.04 13.62 -1.78
N GLU A 40 -1.21 13.89 -1.45
CA GLU A 40 -1.67 13.99 -0.06
C GLU A 40 -1.65 12.65 0.67
N LEU A 41 -2.02 11.58 -0.03
CA LEU A 41 -2.09 10.24 0.55
C LEU A 41 -0.72 9.54 0.61
N LEU A 42 0.20 9.94 -0.24
CA LEU A 42 1.48 9.25 -0.39
C LEU A 42 2.23 9.03 0.92
N PRO A 43 2.42 10.03 1.80
CA PRO A 43 3.15 9.81 3.05
C PRO A 43 2.49 8.76 3.95
N VAL A 44 1.16 8.80 4.04
CA VAL A 44 0.39 7.85 4.86
C VAL A 44 0.49 6.44 4.29
N VAL A 45 0.33 6.30 2.98
CA VAL A 45 0.39 5.02 2.28
C VAL A 45 1.79 4.42 2.37
N GLU A 46 2.83 5.22 2.21
CA GLU A 46 4.22 4.76 2.35
C GLU A 46 4.48 4.22 3.76
N THR A 47 4.02 4.92 4.79
CA THR A 47 4.16 4.49 6.18
C THR A 47 3.44 3.17 6.41
N TYR A 48 2.22 3.04 5.90
CA TYR A 48 1.43 1.82 6.03
C TYR A 48 2.10 0.63 5.33
N ARG A 49 2.57 0.84 4.10
CA ARG A 49 3.26 -0.20 3.33
C ARG A 49 4.57 -0.63 3.99
N ALA A 50 5.31 0.32 4.55
CA ALA A 50 6.54 0.03 5.29
C ALA A 50 6.23 -0.82 6.53
N TYR A 51 5.16 -0.51 7.24
CA TYR A 51 4.72 -1.28 8.40
C TYR A 51 4.34 -2.71 8.01
N GLN A 52 3.59 -2.86 6.92
CA GLN A 52 3.20 -4.18 6.41
C GLN A 52 4.41 -5.02 6.00
N ALA A 53 5.37 -4.39 5.32
CA ALA A 53 6.59 -5.07 4.90
C ALA A 53 7.40 -5.56 6.11
N ALA A 54 7.53 -4.73 7.14
CA ALA A 54 8.23 -5.10 8.36
C ALA A 54 7.53 -6.25 9.10
N ASP A 55 6.21 -6.20 9.18
CA ASP A 55 5.41 -7.26 9.82
C ASP A 55 5.53 -8.58 9.05
N SER A 56 5.48 -8.53 7.73
CA SER A 56 5.64 -9.69 6.87
C SER A 56 7.01 -10.34 7.03
N ARG A 57 8.08 -9.54 7.07
CA ARG A 57 9.44 -10.02 7.30
C ARG A 57 9.57 -10.70 8.66
N ARG A 58 8.95 -10.14 9.68
CA ARG A 58 8.97 -10.72 11.02
C ARG A 58 8.28 -12.08 11.03
N ARG A 59 7.13 -12.20 10.37
CA ARG A 59 6.40 -13.47 10.26
C ARG A 59 7.22 -14.54 9.53
N GLU A 60 7.86 -14.16 8.44
CA GLU A 60 8.72 -15.07 7.68
C GLU A 60 9.89 -15.57 8.52
N ALA A 61 10.51 -14.68 9.28
CA ALA A 61 11.61 -15.05 10.18
C ALA A 61 11.14 -16.01 11.28
N GLU A 62 9.96 -15.78 11.86
CA GLU A 62 9.37 -16.66 12.86
C GLU A 62 9.07 -18.04 12.29
N GLU A 63 8.54 -18.11 11.08
CA GLU A 63 8.25 -19.37 10.40
C GLU A 63 9.53 -20.16 10.11
N LEU A 64 10.59 -19.48 9.66
CA LEU A 64 11.88 -20.13 9.39
C LEU A 64 12.50 -20.71 10.67
N LEU A 65 12.41 -19.97 11.77
CA LEU A 65 12.89 -20.46 13.07
C LEU A 65 12.09 -21.67 13.54
N HIS A 66 10.80 -21.64 13.32
CA HIS A 66 9.92 -22.74 13.70
C HIS A 66 10.22 -24.02 12.89
N ASP A 67 10.46 -23.85 11.60
CA ASP A 67 10.84 -24.96 10.71
C ASP A 67 12.20 -25.56 11.12
N GLN A 68 13.15 -24.72 11.51
CA GLN A 68 14.46 -25.21 11.97
C GLN A 68 14.33 -26.01 13.27
N GLU A 69 13.49 -25.57 14.19
CA GLU A 69 13.23 -26.30 15.43
C GLU A 69 12.61 -27.66 15.15
N MET A 70 11.72 -27.74 14.17
CA MET A 70 11.11 -29.01 13.76
C MET A 70 12.11 -29.95 13.12
N LYS A 71 13.08 -29.45 12.37
CA LYS A 71 14.10 -30.26 11.70
C LYS A 71 15.10 -30.86 12.68
N GLU A 72 15.34 -30.22 13.80
CA GLU A 72 16.27 -30.72 14.81
C GLU A 72 15.67 -31.83 15.66
N MET A 73 14.40 -32.02 15.60
CA MET A 73 13.72 -33.13 16.25
C MET A 73 13.52 -34.31 15.33
#